data_c0fd3bcef24421a63d1ef39e71a0958e
#
_entry.id   c0fd3bcef24421a63d1ef39e71a0958e
#
_cell.length_a   1.000
_cell.length_b   1.000
_cell.length_c   1.000
_cell.angle_alpha   90.00
_cell.angle_beta   90.00
_cell.angle_gamma   90.00
#
_symmetry.space_group_name_H-M   'P 1'
#
loop_
_entity.id
_entity.type
_entity.pdbx_description
1 polymer ?
#
loop_
_entity_poly.entity_id
_entity_poly.type
_entity_poly.pdbx_seq_one_letter_code
_entity_poly.pdbx_strand_id
1 'polypeptide(L)'
;MFIKPLELLDRTTTTVYALTIMFAFCGLFLVPFGQSIFSNLLVVTGVFGLLNYFVGGKREVFFTDRRLIWVFLFYAAVIFINRVIHGDQYGVMRNLLYVAAFSLVMPRKKILLILGCLAILAGGAGLGVLSAWQHENGIARVEGFTNAILFSQAALTLAILNWCLFTKAKQYRWVKICALIAMASSLLALYLSQSRGVWLALGIIIAYVVLYKAFFKPWKYSAIALLFVMGIGGIYHTNTLVQNRVSAAISDINEMESGSYYSSWGLRVVAWKSAWLGFLDSPLIGVGSDGFRAVKEQQVSQGLVSPLVLDTALAHAHNQYMQSLIIRGMMGLLALMAFIFYPMKIFIEKKGWGSPYSLIPLSFAISALSDVPFEHQNTLYLYVLSLVFCWCAIEVKCKNDEKIS
;
A
#
# COMPACT_ATOMS: atom_id res chain seq x y z
N MET A 1 39.37 -17.30 17.09
CA MET A 1 38.15 -18.05 17.41
C MET A 1 37.36 -18.21 16.11
N PHE A 2 37.43 -19.36 15.44
CA PHE A 2 36.77 -19.57 14.16
C PHE A 2 35.26 -19.73 14.36
N ILE A 3 34.48 -18.83 13.75
CA ILE A 3 32.99 -18.95 13.76
C ILE A 3 32.63 -20.21 12.98
N LYS A 4 31.83 -21.10 13.58
CA LYS A 4 31.35 -22.30 12.88
C LYS A 4 30.56 -21.88 11.61
N PRO A 5 30.72 -22.57 10.46
CA PRO A 5 30.08 -22.18 9.19
C PRO A 5 28.58 -21.95 9.30
N LEU A 6 27.86 -22.76 10.10
CA LEU A 6 26.42 -22.62 10.31
C LEU A 6 26.05 -21.37 11.16
N GLU A 7 26.91 -20.94 12.05
CA GLU A 7 26.72 -19.70 12.81
C GLU A 7 26.96 -18.47 11.91
N LEU A 8 27.94 -18.55 11.04
CA LEU A 8 28.18 -17.52 10.03
C LEU A 8 26.96 -17.37 9.09
N LEU A 9 26.40 -18.49 8.60
CA LEU A 9 25.21 -18.48 7.77
C LEU A 9 24.02 -17.81 8.49
N ASP A 10 23.77 -18.13 9.77
CA ASP A 10 22.68 -17.53 10.55
C ASP A 10 22.86 -16.02 10.77
N ARG A 11 24.11 -15.56 11.03
CA ARG A 11 24.43 -14.14 11.14
C ARG A 11 24.23 -13.41 9.82
N THR A 12 24.78 -13.96 8.72
CA THR A 12 24.63 -13.39 7.36
C THR A 12 23.16 -13.30 6.97
N THR A 13 22.38 -14.38 7.16
CA THR A 13 20.94 -14.39 6.90
C THR A 13 20.24 -13.27 7.68
N THR A 14 20.55 -13.13 8.98
CA THR A 14 19.95 -12.08 9.81
C THR A 14 20.28 -10.69 9.30
N THR A 15 21.54 -10.46 8.88
CA THR A 15 21.98 -9.18 8.34
C THR A 15 21.29 -8.84 7.03
N VAL A 16 21.17 -9.81 6.10
CA VAL A 16 20.51 -9.60 4.82
C VAL A 16 19.00 -9.32 5.03
N TYR A 17 18.31 -10.06 5.93
CA TYR A 17 16.94 -9.76 6.32
C TYR A 17 16.79 -8.34 6.91
N ALA A 18 17.71 -7.94 7.78
CA ALA A 18 17.70 -6.61 8.37
C ALA A 18 17.81 -5.51 7.31
N LEU A 19 18.77 -5.65 6.38
CA LEU A 19 18.96 -4.71 5.27
C LEU A 19 17.74 -4.64 4.37
N THR A 20 17.14 -5.77 4.04
CA THR A 20 15.92 -5.83 3.20
C THR A 20 14.73 -5.16 3.89
N ILE A 21 14.51 -5.42 5.18
CA ILE A 21 13.45 -4.77 5.96
C ILE A 21 13.69 -3.27 6.08
N MET A 22 14.93 -2.85 6.32
CA MET A 22 15.29 -1.43 6.37
C MET A 22 15.03 -0.77 5.02
N PHE A 23 15.44 -1.39 3.93
CA PHE A 23 15.22 -0.85 2.58
C PHE A 23 13.73 -0.78 2.21
N ALA A 24 12.91 -1.73 2.67
CA ALA A 24 11.47 -1.74 2.44
C ALA A 24 10.77 -0.44 2.90
N PHE A 25 11.18 0.10 4.05
CA PHE A 25 10.53 1.27 4.65
C PHE A 25 11.30 2.57 4.45
N CYS A 26 12.63 2.52 4.26
CA CYS A 26 13.46 3.69 3.99
C CYS A 26 13.81 3.85 2.51
N GLY A 27 14.17 2.77 1.79
CA GLY A 27 14.78 2.86 0.46
C GLY A 27 13.76 2.85 -0.68
N LEU A 28 12.68 2.11 -0.53
CA LEU A 28 11.73 1.81 -1.63
C LEU A 28 11.18 3.06 -2.34
N PHE A 29 10.97 4.17 -1.62
CA PHE A 29 10.46 5.44 -2.14
C PHE A 29 11.46 6.61 -2.04
N LEU A 30 12.58 6.43 -1.30
CA LEU A 30 13.59 7.46 -1.07
C LEU A 30 14.81 7.30 -1.96
N VAL A 31 14.86 6.24 -2.77
CA VAL A 31 15.98 5.97 -3.67
C VAL A 31 15.47 5.78 -5.10
N PRO A 32 16.14 6.35 -6.11
CA PRO A 32 15.82 6.08 -7.51
C PRO A 32 15.85 4.58 -7.80
N PHE A 33 14.90 4.10 -8.60
CA PHE A 33 14.76 2.68 -8.95
C PHE A 33 14.62 1.74 -7.73
N GLY A 34 14.12 2.25 -6.61
CA GLY A 34 14.01 1.51 -5.34
C GLY A 34 13.29 0.17 -5.45
N GLN A 35 12.26 0.06 -6.33
CA GLN A 35 11.54 -1.19 -6.57
C GLN A 35 12.42 -2.29 -7.18
N SER A 36 13.32 -1.93 -8.09
CA SER A 36 14.23 -2.90 -8.75
C SER A 36 15.29 -3.38 -7.78
N ILE A 37 15.89 -2.46 -7.02
CA ILE A 37 16.85 -2.79 -5.96
C ILE A 37 16.19 -3.69 -4.93
N PHE A 38 14.96 -3.36 -4.51
CA PHE A 38 14.22 -4.11 -3.51
C PHE A 38 13.86 -5.53 -4.00
N SER A 39 13.43 -5.70 -5.26
CA SER A 39 13.19 -7.01 -5.85
C SER A 39 14.43 -7.93 -5.76
N ASN A 40 15.60 -7.40 -6.09
CA ASN A 40 16.84 -8.15 -6.01
C ASN A 40 17.20 -8.51 -4.56
N LEU A 41 17.01 -7.57 -3.62
CA LEU A 41 17.22 -7.83 -2.18
C LEU A 41 16.29 -8.93 -1.66
N LEU A 42 15.02 -8.95 -2.09
CA LEU A 42 14.07 -10.01 -1.71
C LEU A 42 14.51 -11.39 -2.19
N VAL A 43 14.99 -11.49 -3.43
CA VAL A 43 15.49 -12.77 -3.99
C VAL A 43 16.69 -13.26 -3.20
N VAL A 44 17.70 -12.40 -3.03
CA VAL A 44 18.91 -12.73 -2.25
C VAL A 44 18.55 -13.16 -0.84
N THR A 45 17.68 -12.38 -0.17
CA THR A 45 17.25 -12.68 1.19
C THR A 45 16.48 -13.98 1.27
N GLY A 46 15.60 -14.25 0.31
CA GLY A 46 14.86 -15.51 0.21
C GLY A 46 15.80 -16.72 0.09
N VAL A 47 16.84 -16.62 -0.74
CA VAL A 47 17.86 -17.69 -0.88
C VAL A 47 18.59 -17.92 0.45
N PHE A 48 19.10 -16.87 1.08
CA PHE A 48 19.76 -17.01 2.40
C PHE A 48 18.80 -17.55 3.47
N GLY A 49 17.52 -17.13 3.45
CA GLY A 49 16.50 -17.66 4.35
C GLY A 49 16.27 -19.15 4.17
N LEU A 50 16.10 -19.61 2.92
CA LEU A 50 15.95 -21.04 2.59
C LEU A 50 17.18 -21.85 3.01
N LEU A 51 18.38 -21.38 2.70
CA LEU A 51 19.62 -22.04 3.10
C LEU A 51 19.72 -22.14 4.64
N ASN A 52 19.42 -21.06 5.36
CA ASN A 52 19.46 -21.06 6.82
C ASN A 52 18.40 -21.99 7.42
N TYR A 53 17.21 -22.05 6.83
CA TYR A 53 16.12 -22.92 7.28
C TYR A 53 16.42 -24.40 7.05
N PHE A 54 16.86 -24.79 5.84
CA PHE A 54 17.08 -26.19 5.47
C PHE A 54 18.47 -26.69 5.84
N VAL A 55 19.52 -25.95 5.51
CA VAL A 55 20.92 -26.36 5.75
C VAL A 55 21.37 -25.94 7.15
N GLY A 56 21.05 -24.73 7.59
CA GLY A 56 21.39 -24.23 8.92
C GLY A 56 20.57 -24.85 10.05
N GLY A 57 19.47 -25.55 9.73
CA GLY A 57 18.57 -26.17 10.70
C GLY A 57 17.81 -25.16 11.58
N LYS A 58 17.83 -23.87 11.25
CA LYS A 58 17.18 -22.79 12.01
C LYS A 58 15.71 -22.66 11.62
N ARG A 59 14.85 -23.48 12.23
CA ARG A 59 13.42 -23.57 11.92
C ARG A 59 12.53 -22.64 12.74
N GLU A 60 13.10 -21.80 13.60
CA GLU A 60 12.35 -20.77 14.33
C GLU A 60 12.05 -19.58 13.40
N VAL A 61 10.84 -19.58 12.83
CA VAL A 61 10.35 -18.53 11.94
C VAL A 61 9.23 -17.71 12.57
N PHE A 62 8.99 -16.49 12.05
CA PHE A 62 7.90 -15.64 12.53
C PHE A 62 6.52 -16.21 12.18
N PHE A 63 6.37 -16.75 10.98
CA PHE A 63 5.08 -17.19 10.46
C PHE A 63 4.75 -18.62 10.88
N THR A 64 4.24 -18.80 12.10
CA THR A 64 3.60 -20.05 12.55
C THR A 64 2.18 -20.15 11.98
N ASP A 65 1.43 -19.06 11.99
CA ASP A 65 0.13 -18.92 11.32
C ASP A 65 0.35 -18.38 9.90
N ARG A 66 0.05 -19.18 8.90
CA ARG A 66 0.34 -18.91 7.49
C ARG A 66 -0.83 -18.30 6.71
N ARG A 67 -1.94 -17.94 7.38
CA ARG A 67 -3.14 -17.41 6.72
C ARG A 67 -2.87 -16.21 5.83
N LEU A 68 -2.02 -15.28 6.27
CA LEU A 68 -1.63 -14.11 5.49
C LEU A 68 -0.87 -14.50 4.22
N ILE A 69 0.03 -15.48 4.31
CA ILE A 69 0.82 -15.96 3.17
C ILE A 69 -0.08 -16.68 2.16
N TRP A 70 -1.07 -17.45 2.63
CA TRP A 70 -2.03 -18.11 1.75
C TRP A 70 -2.85 -17.12 0.92
N VAL A 71 -3.18 -15.95 1.47
CA VAL A 71 -3.86 -14.90 0.71
C VAL A 71 -2.98 -14.36 -0.42
N PHE A 72 -1.69 -14.15 -0.17
CA PHE A 72 -0.75 -13.72 -1.20
C PHE A 72 -0.62 -14.75 -2.31
N LEU A 73 -0.47 -16.02 -1.92
CA LEU A 73 -0.38 -17.14 -2.87
C LEU A 73 -1.67 -17.35 -3.65
N PHE A 74 -2.84 -17.17 -3.02
CA PHE A 74 -4.14 -17.26 -3.70
C PHE A 74 -4.26 -16.18 -4.77
N TYR A 75 -3.94 -14.92 -4.46
CA TYR A 75 -3.97 -13.84 -5.45
C TYR A 75 -2.95 -14.08 -6.58
N ALA A 76 -1.74 -14.54 -6.24
CA ALA A 76 -0.74 -14.92 -7.23
C ALA A 76 -1.21 -16.08 -8.12
N ALA A 77 -1.91 -17.08 -7.58
CA ALA A 77 -2.45 -18.20 -8.34
C ALA A 77 -3.52 -17.78 -9.35
N VAL A 78 -4.42 -16.86 -8.98
CA VAL A 78 -5.42 -16.32 -9.90
C VAL A 78 -4.77 -15.56 -11.05
N ILE A 79 -3.72 -14.76 -10.77
CA ILE A 79 -2.94 -14.08 -11.82
C ILE A 79 -2.23 -15.11 -12.71
N PHE A 80 -1.69 -16.19 -12.14
CA PHE A 80 -1.05 -17.26 -12.91
C PHE A 80 -2.02 -17.96 -13.85
N ILE A 81 -3.22 -18.30 -13.36
CA ILE A 81 -4.28 -18.92 -14.19
C ILE A 81 -4.65 -17.98 -15.34
N ASN A 82 -4.87 -16.70 -15.06
CA ASN A 82 -5.20 -15.71 -16.09
C ASN A 82 -4.06 -15.56 -17.12
N ARG A 83 -2.79 -15.59 -16.65
CA ARG A 83 -1.62 -15.58 -17.54
C ARG A 83 -1.57 -16.77 -18.49
N VAL A 84 -1.88 -17.95 -18.00
CA VAL A 84 -1.90 -19.17 -18.85
C VAL A 84 -2.98 -19.08 -19.94
N ILE A 85 -4.11 -18.43 -19.62
CA ILE A 85 -5.25 -18.33 -20.53
C ILE A 85 -5.09 -17.17 -21.52
N HIS A 86 -4.67 -15.98 -21.04
CA HIS A 86 -4.71 -14.71 -21.78
C HIS A 86 -3.37 -13.99 -21.90
N GLY A 87 -2.28 -14.53 -21.35
CA GLY A 87 -0.98 -13.84 -21.37
C GLY A 87 -0.84 -12.70 -20.36
N ASP A 88 -1.58 -12.72 -19.23
CA ASP A 88 -1.51 -11.66 -18.21
C ASP A 88 -0.07 -11.37 -17.74
N GLN A 89 0.19 -10.12 -17.32
CA GLN A 89 1.49 -9.70 -16.82
C GLN A 89 1.86 -10.46 -15.54
N TYR A 90 3.08 -11.01 -15.51
CA TYR A 90 3.55 -11.81 -14.37
C TYR A 90 4.22 -10.99 -13.24
N GLY A 91 4.38 -9.68 -13.42
CA GLY A 91 5.08 -8.82 -12.47
C GLY A 91 4.50 -8.87 -11.06
N VAL A 92 3.19 -8.72 -10.93
CA VAL A 92 2.46 -8.78 -9.64
C VAL A 92 2.60 -10.17 -9.01
N MET A 93 2.36 -11.23 -9.79
CA MET A 93 2.50 -12.62 -9.32
C MET A 93 3.91 -12.90 -8.80
N ARG A 94 4.94 -12.55 -9.58
CA ARG A 94 6.34 -12.74 -9.21
C ARG A 94 6.68 -12.04 -7.89
N ASN A 95 6.24 -10.79 -7.73
CA ASN A 95 6.48 -10.00 -6.52
C ASN A 95 5.83 -10.63 -5.28
N LEU A 96 4.61 -11.15 -5.43
CA LEU A 96 3.91 -11.87 -4.35
C LEU A 96 4.62 -13.16 -3.97
N LEU A 97 5.13 -13.93 -4.95
CA LEU A 97 5.91 -15.14 -4.69
C LEU A 97 7.22 -14.84 -3.96
N TYR A 98 7.91 -13.76 -4.31
CA TYR A 98 9.13 -13.32 -3.61
C TYR A 98 8.85 -12.96 -2.15
N VAL A 99 7.78 -12.21 -1.88
CA VAL A 99 7.39 -11.85 -0.51
C VAL A 99 6.90 -13.08 0.26
N ALA A 100 6.18 -14.00 -0.38
CA ALA A 100 5.75 -15.24 0.26
C ALA A 100 6.96 -16.09 0.68
N ALA A 101 7.93 -16.30 -0.22
CA ALA A 101 9.16 -17.03 0.09
C ALA A 101 9.97 -16.34 1.19
N PHE A 102 10.17 -15.02 1.10
CA PHE A 102 10.82 -14.21 2.13
C PHE A 102 10.15 -14.40 3.51
N SER A 103 8.82 -14.34 3.55
CA SER A 103 8.06 -14.40 4.80
C SER A 103 8.06 -15.79 5.43
N LEU A 104 7.94 -16.85 4.61
CA LEU A 104 7.87 -18.24 5.08
C LEU A 104 9.09 -18.67 5.90
N VAL A 105 10.27 -18.20 5.50
CA VAL A 105 11.55 -18.58 6.12
C VAL A 105 12.21 -17.43 6.91
N MET A 106 11.46 -16.36 7.18
CA MET A 106 11.95 -15.21 7.95
C MET A 106 12.29 -15.62 9.38
N PRO A 107 13.57 -15.52 9.80
CA PRO A 107 14.01 -15.97 11.12
C PRO A 107 13.39 -15.14 12.24
N ARG A 108 12.95 -15.81 13.31
CA ARG A 108 12.29 -15.17 14.46
C ARG A 108 13.29 -14.47 15.38
N LYS A 109 13.78 -13.31 14.99
CA LYS A 109 14.74 -12.51 15.74
C LYS A 109 14.20 -11.13 16.08
N LYS A 110 14.21 -10.75 17.36
CA LYS A 110 13.74 -9.43 17.84
C LYS A 110 14.44 -8.27 17.15
N ILE A 111 15.72 -8.43 16.79
CA ILE A 111 16.50 -7.39 16.12
C ILE A 111 15.88 -6.96 14.80
N LEU A 112 15.26 -7.88 14.03
CA LEU A 112 14.60 -7.56 12.78
C LEU A 112 13.39 -6.63 12.98
N LEU A 113 12.65 -6.81 14.07
CA LEU A 113 11.53 -5.92 14.42
C LEU A 113 12.03 -4.55 14.89
N ILE A 114 13.11 -4.50 15.68
CA ILE A 114 13.71 -3.25 16.13
C ILE A 114 14.19 -2.43 14.92
N LEU A 115 14.95 -3.04 14.02
CA LEU A 115 15.45 -2.38 12.82
C LEU A 115 14.31 -1.97 11.87
N GLY A 116 13.25 -2.78 11.76
CA GLY A 116 12.06 -2.41 11.03
C GLY A 116 11.33 -1.20 11.63
N CYS A 117 11.23 -1.12 12.97
CA CYS A 117 10.69 0.08 13.64
C CYS A 117 11.55 1.33 13.34
N LEU A 118 12.86 1.21 13.41
CA LEU A 118 13.78 2.32 13.09
C LEU A 118 13.64 2.73 11.62
N ALA A 119 13.48 1.76 10.71
CA ALA A 119 13.28 2.03 9.30
C ALA A 119 11.94 2.75 9.01
N ILE A 120 10.87 2.39 9.72
CA ILE A 120 9.57 3.07 9.61
C ILE A 120 9.70 4.53 10.07
N LEU A 121 10.40 4.78 11.18
CA LEU A 121 10.66 6.14 11.67
C LEU A 121 11.48 6.94 10.64
N ALA A 122 12.59 6.37 10.17
CA ALA A 122 13.48 7.00 9.21
C ALA A 122 12.80 7.23 7.85
N GLY A 123 12.03 6.24 7.38
CA GLY A 123 11.28 6.35 6.12
C GLY A 123 10.22 7.44 6.18
N GLY A 124 9.44 7.50 7.26
CA GLY A 124 8.46 8.56 7.45
C GLY A 124 9.07 9.96 7.52
N ALA A 125 10.16 10.13 8.27
CA ALA A 125 10.90 11.38 8.32
C ALA A 125 11.53 11.74 6.96
N GLY A 126 12.11 10.73 6.27
CA GLY A 126 12.76 10.91 4.97
C GLY A 126 11.79 11.36 3.87
N LEU A 127 10.55 10.83 3.84
CA LEU A 127 9.53 11.31 2.89
C LEU A 127 9.22 12.79 3.11
N GLY A 128 9.11 13.24 4.37
CA GLY A 128 8.90 14.65 4.69
C GLY A 128 10.06 15.53 4.25
N VAL A 129 11.30 15.11 4.50
CA VAL A 129 12.50 15.84 4.08
C VAL A 129 12.59 15.91 2.56
N LEU A 130 12.39 14.78 1.85
CA LEU A 130 12.41 14.74 0.39
C LEU A 130 11.32 15.64 -0.20
N SER A 131 10.12 15.62 0.39
CA SER A 131 9.00 16.43 -0.10
C SER A 131 9.23 17.93 0.12
N ALA A 132 9.78 18.32 1.25
CA ALA A 132 10.16 19.71 1.51
C ALA A 132 11.24 20.18 0.54
N TRP A 133 12.27 19.34 0.33
CA TRP A 133 13.35 19.63 -0.62
C TRP A 133 12.82 19.80 -2.05
N GLN A 134 11.95 18.90 -2.54
CA GLN A 134 11.36 19.01 -3.88
C GLN A 134 10.50 20.27 -4.01
N HIS A 135 9.72 20.60 -2.98
CA HIS A 135 8.87 21.78 -2.97
C HIS A 135 9.68 23.09 -3.04
N GLU A 136 10.73 23.19 -2.22
CA GLU A 136 11.66 24.34 -2.25
C GLU A 136 12.40 24.49 -3.59
N ASN A 137 12.62 23.39 -4.32
CA ASN A 137 13.20 23.39 -5.66
C ASN A 137 12.14 23.62 -6.77
N GLY A 138 10.94 24.10 -6.44
CA GLY A 138 9.92 24.51 -7.40
C GLY A 138 9.05 23.40 -7.97
N ILE A 139 9.13 22.18 -7.43
CA ILE A 139 8.22 21.08 -7.84
C ILE A 139 6.87 21.30 -7.15
N ALA A 140 5.92 21.86 -7.89
CA ALA A 140 4.61 22.23 -7.36
C ALA A 140 3.82 21.01 -6.82
N ARG A 141 3.99 19.84 -7.42
CA ARG A 141 3.38 18.58 -7.01
C ARG A 141 4.46 17.55 -6.75
N VAL A 142 4.78 17.37 -5.49
CA VAL A 142 5.87 16.48 -5.06
C VAL A 142 5.56 15.01 -5.39
N GLU A 143 6.54 14.29 -5.93
CA GLU A 143 6.38 12.91 -6.41
C GLU A 143 7.50 11.95 -5.97
N GLY A 144 8.52 12.46 -5.27
CA GLY A 144 9.70 11.67 -4.90
C GLY A 144 10.44 11.15 -6.13
N PHE A 145 10.74 9.88 -6.14
CA PHE A 145 11.35 9.15 -7.27
C PHE A 145 10.34 8.24 -7.98
N THR A 146 9.02 8.55 -7.86
CA THR A 146 7.94 7.77 -8.47
C THR A 146 6.97 8.70 -9.19
N ASN A 147 5.69 8.62 -8.89
CA ASN A 147 4.71 9.64 -9.23
C ASN A 147 3.99 10.11 -7.95
N ALA A 148 3.34 11.25 -8.03
CA ALA A 148 2.72 11.89 -6.87
C ALA A 148 1.64 11.03 -6.18
N ILE A 149 0.94 10.13 -6.91
CA ILE A 149 -0.08 9.25 -6.34
C ILE A 149 0.58 8.12 -5.54
N LEU A 150 1.57 7.43 -6.12
CA LEU A 150 2.29 6.34 -5.45
C LEU A 150 3.07 6.88 -4.24
N PHE A 151 3.70 8.04 -4.38
CA PHE A 151 4.41 8.72 -3.29
C PHE A 151 3.46 9.06 -2.13
N SER A 152 2.27 9.57 -2.42
CA SER A 152 1.26 9.88 -1.39
C SER A 152 0.70 8.63 -0.72
N GLN A 153 0.52 7.52 -1.44
CA GLN A 153 0.12 6.23 -0.86
C GLN A 153 1.19 5.70 0.11
N ALA A 154 2.47 5.85 -0.24
CA ALA A 154 3.58 5.52 0.65
C ALA A 154 3.59 6.41 1.90
N ALA A 155 3.38 7.70 1.74
CA ALA A 155 3.31 8.66 2.83
C ALA A 155 2.16 8.32 3.81
N LEU A 156 0.96 8.01 3.30
CA LEU A 156 -0.17 7.57 4.13
C LEU A 156 0.13 6.26 4.87
N THR A 157 0.74 5.29 4.19
CA THR A 157 1.10 3.99 4.79
C THR A 157 2.12 4.17 5.91
N LEU A 158 3.18 4.96 5.69
CA LEU A 158 4.18 5.23 6.73
C LEU A 158 3.61 6.08 7.87
N ALA A 159 2.67 6.99 7.61
CA ALA A 159 1.95 7.70 8.67
C ALA A 159 1.15 6.73 9.56
N ILE A 160 0.44 5.76 8.97
CA ILE A 160 -0.30 4.72 9.71
C ILE A 160 0.66 3.82 10.50
N LEU A 161 1.78 3.39 9.92
CA LEU A 161 2.79 2.59 10.61
C LEU A 161 3.42 3.34 11.78
N ASN A 162 3.72 4.64 11.62
CA ASN A 162 4.20 5.50 12.71
C ASN A 162 3.14 5.68 13.81
N TRP A 163 1.85 5.77 13.46
CA TRP A 163 0.77 5.71 14.45
C TRP A 163 0.78 4.37 15.20
N CYS A 164 0.96 3.24 14.51
CA CYS A 164 1.10 1.94 15.18
C CYS A 164 2.25 1.95 16.19
N LEU A 165 3.41 2.50 15.84
CA LEU A 165 4.55 2.64 16.75
C LEU A 165 4.23 3.56 17.94
N PHE A 166 3.62 4.71 17.68
CA PHE A 166 3.19 5.65 18.73
C PHE A 166 2.27 4.98 19.76
N THR A 167 1.27 4.24 19.31
CA THR A 167 0.30 3.57 20.20
C THR A 167 0.91 2.44 21.00
N LYS A 168 1.96 1.77 20.47
CA LYS A 168 2.65 0.65 21.14
C LYS A 168 3.73 1.08 22.10
N ALA A 169 4.40 2.19 21.87
CA ALA A 169 5.53 2.66 22.66
C ALA A 169 5.13 3.25 24.02
N LYS A 170 4.27 2.54 24.80
CA LYS A 170 3.70 3.07 26.05
C LYS A 170 4.76 3.53 27.05
N GLN A 171 5.86 2.79 27.19
CA GLN A 171 6.92 3.03 28.17
C GLN A 171 8.08 3.90 27.64
N TYR A 172 8.23 4.01 26.31
CA TYR A 172 9.36 4.70 25.68
C TYR A 172 8.97 6.06 25.14
N ARG A 173 9.10 7.11 25.97
CA ARG A 173 8.72 8.49 25.62
C ARG A 173 9.39 8.98 24.33
N TRP A 174 10.67 8.70 24.17
CA TRP A 174 11.42 9.11 22.97
C TRP A 174 10.92 8.46 21.69
N VAL A 175 10.58 7.17 21.74
CA VAL A 175 9.99 6.48 20.57
C VAL A 175 8.65 7.10 20.17
N LYS A 176 7.84 7.53 21.14
CA LYS A 176 6.59 8.26 20.85
C LYS A 176 6.85 9.59 20.16
N ILE A 177 7.80 10.37 20.65
CA ILE A 177 8.16 11.67 20.06
C ILE A 177 8.66 11.46 18.62
N CYS A 178 9.59 10.54 18.41
CA CYS A 178 10.10 10.21 17.06
C CYS A 178 8.98 9.74 16.13
N ALA A 179 8.05 8.90 16.61
CA ALA A 179 6.92 8.43 15.83
C ALA A 179 5.94 9.55 15.46
N LEU A 180 5.70 10.52 16.36
CA LEU A 180 4.89 11.70 16.04
C LEU A 180 5.56 12.59 15.00
N ILE A 181 6.87 12.83 15.12
CA ILE A 181 7.63 13.64 14.14
C ILE A 181 7.61 12.93 12.77
N ALA A 182 7.90 11.63 12.72
CA ALA A 182 7.90 10.87 11.48
C ALA A 182 6.49 10.79 10.85
N MET A 183 5.44 10.69 11.67
CA MET A 183 4.05 10.72 11.20
C MET A 183 3.71 12.11 10.63
N ALA A 184 4.06 13.19 11.32
CA ALA A 184 3.83 14.56 10.83
C ALA A 184 4.60 14.82 9.53
N SER A 185 5.86 14.35 9.42
CA SER A 185 6.66 14.41 8.20
C SER A 185 6.02 13.63 7.04
N SER A 186 5.50 12.44 7.30
CA SER A 186 4.76 11.66 6.29
C SER A 186 3.48 12.38 5.84
N LEU A 187 2.75 12.99 6.76
CA LEU A 187 1.54 13.77 6.44
C LEU A 187 1.87 15.04 5.65
N LEU A 188 3.02 15.68 5.91
CA LEU A 188 3.53 16.77 5.08
C LEU A 188 3.80 16.31 3.64
N ALA A 189 4.45 15.16 3.48
CA ALA A 189 4.71 14.57 2.16
C ALA A 189 3.40 14.27 1.40
N LEU A 190 2.40 13.71 2.11
CA LEU A 190 1.06 13.48 1.55
C LEU A 190 0.39 14.79 1.14
N TYR A 191 0.48 15.83 1.95
CA TYR A 191 -0.08 17.14 1.64
C TYR A 191 0.56 17.76 0.39
N LEU A 192 1.88 17.81 0.32
CA LEU A 192 2.64 18.39 -0.80
C LEU A 192 2.50 17.59 -2.10
N SER A 193 2.18 16.30 -2.04
CA SER A 193 1.89 15.47 -3.23
C SER A 193 0.60 15.85 -3.94
N GLN A 194 -0.31 16.57 -3.27
CA GLN A 194 -1.58 17.09 -3.80
C GLN A 194 -2.47 15.99 -4.43
N SER A 195 -2.43 14.78 -3.89
CA SER A 195 -3.17 13.63 -4.41
C SER A 195 -4.56 13.53 -3.79
N ARG A 196 -5.59 14.06 -4.51
CA ARG A 196 -6.99 14.14 -4.04
C ARG A 196 -7.55 12.80 -3.52
N GLY A 197 -7.26 11.70 -4.25
CA GLY A 197 -7.74 10.36 -3.86
C GLY A 197 -7.15 9.87 -2.54
N VAL A 198 -5.88 10.16 -2.27
CA VAL A 198 -5.22 9.75 -1.01
C VAL A 198 -5.58 10.69 0.14
N TRP A 199 -5.85 11.98 -0.14
CA TRP A 199 -6.42 12.88 0.88
C TRP A 199 -7.81 12.40 1.32
N LEU A 200 -8.64 11.95 0.39
CA LEU A 200 -9.94 11.34 0.70
C LEU A 200 -9.76 10.08 1.55
N ALA A 201 -8.78 9.23 1.22
CA ALA A 201 -8.48 8.04 2.02
C ALA A 201 -8.07 8.41 3.47
N LEU A 202 -7.22 9.42 3.65
CA LEU A 202 -6.89 9.93 4.98
C LEU A 202 -8.12 10.43 5.73
N GLY A 203 -8.97 11.23 5.07
CA GLY A 203 -10.22 11.75 5.66
C GLY A 203 -11.16 10.64 6.13
N ILE A 204 -11.37 9.61 5.30
CA ILE A 204 -12.21 8.44 5.63
C ILE A 204 -11.60 7.65 6.80
N ILE A 205 -10.26 7.46 6.83
CA ILE A 205 -9.58 6.79 7.93
C ILE A 205 -9.75 7.55 9.25
N ILE A 206 -9.59 8.87 9.23
CA ILE A 206 -9.78 9.70 10.42
C ILE A 206 -11.25 9.61 10.89
N ALA A 207 -12.20 9.74 9.97
CA ALA A 207 -13.63 9.61 10.26
C ALA A 207 -13.94 8.23 10.88
N TYR A 208 -13.42 7.14 10.29
CA TYR A 208 -13.58 5.79 10.84
C TYR A 208 -13.05 5.68 12.27
N VAL A 209 -11.82 6.17 12.53
CA VAL A 209 -11.21 6.11 13.87
C VAL A 209 -12.01 6.95 14.89
N VAL A 210 -12.44 8.13 14.49
CA VAL A 210 -13.23 9.03 15.36
C VAL A 210 -14.59 8.43 15.67
N LEU A 211 -15.33 7.97 14.66
CA LEU A 211 -16.66 7.35 14.83
C LEU A 211 -16.58 6.07 15.67
N TYR A 212 -15.60 5.20 15.40
CA TYR A 212 -15.37 4.01 16.22
C TYR A 212 -15.15 4.35 17.69
N LYS A 213 -14.32 5.36 17.99
CA LYS A 213 -14.06 5.77 19.36
C LYS A 213 -15.23 6.54 19.98
N ALA A 214 -16.00 7.27 19.18
CA ALA A 214 -17.19 7.98 19.64
C ALA A 214 -18.27 7.01 20.13
N PHE A 215 -18.37 5.83 19.53
CA PHE A 215 -19.26 4.77 19.99
C PHE A 215 -19.03 4.38 21.46
N PHE A 216 -17.75 4.36 21.92
CA PHE A 216 -17.40 4.02 23.31
C PHE A 216 -17.31 5.22 24.26
N LYS A 217 -17.00 6.43 23.73
CA LYS A 217 -16.82 7.66 24.50
C LYS A 217 -17.40 8.85 23.71
N PRO A 218 -18.73 8.96 23.60
CA PRO A 218 -19.38 9.89 22.68
C PRO A 218 -18.97 11.35 22.92
N TRP A 219 -19.05 11.84 24.16
CA TRP A 219 -18.76 13.23 24.47
C TRP A 219 -17.36 13.69 24.03
N LYS A 220 -16.34 12.92 24.38
CA LYS A 220 -14.95 13.26 24.04
C LYS A 220 -14.68 13.27 22.54
N TYR A 221 -15.16 12.24 21.82
CA TYR A 221 -14.87 12.09 20.41
C TYR A 221 -15.81 12.88 19.50
N SER A 222 -17.00 13.24 19.96
CA SER A 222 -17.85 14.23 19.27
C SER A 222 -17.21 15.62 19.26
N ALA A 223 -16.59 16.04 20.37
CA ALA A 223 -15.81 17.29 20.41
C ALA A 223 -14.60 17.23 19.44
N ILE A 224 -13.89 16.10 19.38
CA ILE A 224 -12.80 15.90 18.43
C ILE A 224 -13.31 15.90 16.98
N ALA A 225 -14.45 15.28 16.69
CA ALA A 225 -15.08 15.31 15.38
C ALA A 225 -15.45 16.74 14.96
N LEU A 226 -16.03 17.52 15.88
CA LEU A 226 -16.37 18.93 15.64
C LEU A 226 -15.11 19.75 15.33
N LEU A 227 -14.05 19.61 16.14
CA LEU A 227 -12.76 20.28 15.90
C LEU A 227 -12.14 19.87 14.57
N PHE A 228 -12.27 18.62 14.17
CA PHE A 228 -11.80 18.14 12.87
C PHE A 228 -12.55 18.78 11.71
N VAL A 229 -13.89 18.85 11.77
CA VAL A 229 -14.73 19.51 10.75
C VAL A 229 -14.40 21.01 10.69
N MET A 230 -14.29 21.67 11.83
CA MET A 230 -13.89 23.09 11.90
C MET A 230 -12.49 23.31 11.33
N GLY A 231 -11.54 22.39 11.62
CA GLY A 231 -10.19 22.42 11.07
C GLY A 231 -10.15 22.30 9.55
N ILE A 232 -10.95 21.39 8.98
CA ILE A 232 -11.10 21.26 7.51
C ILE A 232 -11.66 22.55 6.92
N GLY A 233 -12.71 23.12 7.51
CA GLY A 233 -13.28 24.39 7.08
C GLY A 233 -12.26 25.55 7.17
N GLY A 234 -11.52 25.64 8.27
CA GLY A 234 -10.45 26.63 8.43
C GLY A 234 -9.34 26.49 7.40
N ILE A 235 -8.87 25.27 7.15
CA ILE A 235 -7.85 24.99 6.12
C ILE A 235 -8.39 25.37 4.73
N TYR A 236 -9.64 25.02 4.42
CA TYR A 236 -10.24 25.39 3.14
C TYR A 236 -10.28 26.91 2.94
N HIS A 237 -10.63 27.69 3.97
CA HIS A 237 -10.71 29.15 3.85
C HIS A 237 -9.35 29.86 3.81
N THR A 238 -8.31 29.27 4.39
CA THR A 238 -7.00 29.94 4.54
C THR A 238 -5.94 29.42 3.56
N ASN A 239 -6.13 28.25 2.97
CA ASN A 239 -5.10 27.58 2.18
C ASN A 239 -5.44 27.55 0.69
N THR A 240 -4.74 28.36 -0.08
CA THR A 240 -4.93 28.49 -1.55
C THR A 240 -4.72 27.18 -2.31
N LEU A 241 -3.79 26.32 -1.87
CA LEU A 241 -3.56 25.03 -2.49
C LEU A 241 -4.79 24.13 -2.37
N VAL A 242 -5.41 24.09 -1.19
CA VAL A 242 -6.62 23.30 -0.95
C VAL A 242 -7.79 23.87 -1.76
N GLN A 243 -7.97 25.21 -1.77
CA GLN A 243 -8.98 25.86 -2.61
C GLN A 243 -8.82 25.51 -4.09
N ASN A 244 -7.62 25.63 -4.62
CA ASN A 244 -7.32 25.29 -6.02
C ASN A 244 -7.63 23.83 -6.35
N ARG A 245 -7.36 22.90 -5.42
CA ARG A 245 -7.66 21.48 -5.61
C ARG A 245 -9.16 21.18 -5.57
N VAL A 246 -9.91 21.85 -4.71
CA VAL A 246 -11.38 21.73 -4.67
C VAL A 246 -11.98 22.37 -5.93
N SER A 247 -11.56 23.57 -6.31
CA SER A 247 -12.04 24.25 -7.53
C SER A 247 -11.75 23.41 -8.78
N ALA A 248 -10.56 22.82 -8.89
CA ALA A 248 -10.23 21.91 -9.99
C ALA A 248 -11.13 20.65 -10.00
N ALA A 249 -11.55 20.14 -8.81
CA ALA A 249 -12.48 19.02 -8.78
C ALA A 249 -13.89 19.41 -9.25
N ILE A 250 -14.35 20.61 -8.90
CA ILE A 250 -15.63 21.16 -9.37
C ILE A 250 -15.59 21.42 -10.88
N SER A 251 -14.48 22.02 -11.39
CA SER A 251 -14.30 22.22 -12.83
C SER A 251 -14.33 20.89 -13.59
N ASP A 252 -13.63 19.85 -13.11
CA ASP A 252 -13.65 18.52 -13.73
C ASP A 252 -15.08 17.98 -13.88
N ILE A 253 -15.97 18.21 -12.88
CA ILE A 253 -17.38 17.77 -12.92
C ILE A 253 -18.17 18.58 -13.95
N ASN A 254 -18.06 19.92 -13.92
CA ASN A 254 -18.77 20.81 -14.85
C ASN A 254 -18.37 20.54 -16.31
N GLU A 255 -17.08 20.26 -16.56
CA GLU A 255 -16.59 19.87 -17.88
C GLU A 255 -17.23 18.57 -18.37
N MET A 256 -17.37 17.55 -17.49
CA MET A 256 -18.05 16.30 -17.84
C MET A 256 -19.53 16.51 -18.13
N GLU A 257 -20.22 17.36 -17.37
CA GLU A 257 -21.63 17.69 -17.61
C GLU A 257 -21.82 18.41 -18.97
N SER A 258 -20.83 19.20 -19.41
CA SER A 258 -20.83 19.82 -20.74
C SER A 258 -20.40 18.87 -21.88
N GLY A 259 -20.10 17.58 -21.57
CA GLY A 259 -19.67 16.58 -22.56
C GLY A 259 -18.19 16.55 -22.84
N SER A 260 -17.35 17.33 -22.15
CA SER A 260 -15.91 17.32 -22.26
C SER A 260 -15.29 16.34 -21.26
N TYR A 261 -14.53 15.37 -21.75
CA TYR A 261 -13.84 14.35 -20.92
C TYR A 261 -12.33 14.51 -20.86
N TYR A 262 -11.78 15.69 -21.20
CA TYR A 262 -10.34 15.95 -21.19
C TYR A 262 -9.78 16.19 -19.78
N SER A 263 -10.63 16.35 -18.79
CA SER A 263 -10.19 16.54 -17.39
C SER A 263 -9.67 15.25 -16.76
N SER A 264 -8.95 15.37 -15.66
CA SER A 264 -8.42 14.22 -14.90
C SER A 264 -9.49 13.24 -14.44
N TRP A 265 -10.71 13.70 -14.14
CA TRP A 265 -11.86 12.86 -13.80
C TRP A 265 -12.53 12.31 -15.07
N GLY A 266 -12.70 13.14 -16.09
CA GLY A 266 -13.29 12.74 -17.36
C GLY A 266 -12.56 11.55 -18.00
N LEU A 267 -11.24 11.60 -18.04
CA LEU A 267 -10.41 10.50 -18.54
C LEU A 267 -10.65 9.19 -17.76
N ARG A 268 -10.80 9.26 -16.42
CA ARG A 268 -11.11 8.06 -15.61
C ARG A 268 -12.48 7.51 -15.93
N VAL A 269 -13.49 8.35 -16.09
CA VAL A 269 -14.86 7.91 -16.45
C VAL A 269 -14.85 7.19 -17.80
N VAL A 270 -14.13 7.71 -18.79
CA VAL A 270 -13.96 7.03 -20.09
C VAL A 270 -13.27 5.67 -19.93
N ALA A 271 -12.20 5.60 -19.13
CA ALA A 271 -11.50 4.35 -18.85
C ALA A 271 -12.38 3.34 -18.10
N TRP A 272 -13.20 3.79 -17.14
CA TRP A 272 -14.14 2.92 -16.40
C TRP A 272 -15.25 2.40 -17.29
N LYS A 273 -15.80 3.25 -18.18
CA LYS A 273 -16.79 2.82 -19.18
C LYS A 273 -16.23 1.72 -20.08
N SER A 274 -15.01 1.92 -20.59
CA SER A 274 -14.34 0.92 -21.43
C SER A 274 -14.10 -0.38 -20.67
N ALA A 275 -13.58 -0.29 -19.42
CA ALA A 275 -13.33 -1.45 -18.59
C ALA A 275 -14.62 -2.23 -18.26
N TRP A 276 -15.70 -1.53 -17.98
CA TRP A 276 -17.01 -2.15 -17.72
C TRP A 276 -17.57 -2.86 -18.93
N LEU A 277 -17.54 -2.23 -20.11
CA LEU A 277 -18.01 -2.86 -21.35
C LEU A 277 -17.18 -4.12 -21.67
N GLY A 278 -15.85 -4.04 -21.59
CA GLY A 278 -15.01 -5.21 -21.83
C GLY A 278 -15.18 -6.32 -20.76
N PHE A 279 -15.54 -5.97 -19.52
CA PHE A 279 -15.92 -6.96 -18.50
C PHE A 279 -17.21 -7.70 -18.89
N LEU A 280 -18.22 -6.99 -19.44
CA LEU A 280 -19.47 -7.64 -19.89
C LEU A 280 -19.24 -8.65 -21.01
N ASP A 281 -18.22 -8.43 -21.86
CA ASP A 281 -17.86 -9.36 -22.93
C ASP A 281 -17.13 -10.63 -22.40
N SER A 282 -16.41 -10.51 -21.26
CA SER A 282 -15.68 -11.63 -20.65
C SER A 282 -15.79 -11.62 -19.10
N PRO A 283 -16.97 -11.91 -18.53
CA PRO A 283 -17.26 -11.63 -17.13
C PRO A 283 -16.54 -12.54 -16.13
N LEU A 284 -16.17 -13.77 -16.49
CA LEU A 284 -15.61 -14.72 -15.55
C LEU A 284 -14.11 -14.54 -15.35
N ILE A 285 -13.35 -14.46 -16.45
CA ILE A 285 -11.88 -14.50 -16.48
C ILE A 285 -11.24 -13.24 -17.08
N GLY A 286 -12.07 -12.30 -17.61
CA GLY A 286 -11.59 -11.06 -18.24
C GLY A 286 -10.88 -11.31 -19.57
N VAL A 287 -10.12 -10.30 -20.03
CA VAL A 287 -9.45 -10.31 -21.35
C VAL A 287 -7.91 -10.37 -21.25
N GLY A 288 -7.36 -10.42 -20.05
CA GLY A 288 -5.92 -10.32 -19.80
C GLY A 288 -5.37 -8.91 -19.95
N SER A 289 -4.15 -8.68 -19.45
CA SER A 289 -3.50 -7.38 -19.56
C SER A 289 -3.16 -7.01 -21.00
N ASP A 290 -2.77 -7.96 -21.82
CA ASP A 290 -2.41 -7.72 -23.22
C ASP A 290 -3.65 -7.50 -24.09
N GLY A 291 -4.79 -8.14 -23.75
CA GLY A 291 -6.07 -7.99 -24.46
C GLY A 291 -6.76 -6.65 -24.22
N PHE A 292 -6.48 -5.96 -23.13
CA PHE A 292 -7.21 -4.74 -22.77
C PHE A 292 -7.04 -3.61 -23.80
N ARG A 293 -5.85 -3.49 -24.42
CA ARG A 293 -5.63 -2.49 -25.47
C ARG A 293 -6.46 -2.79 -26.72
N ALA A 294 -6.47 -4.05 -27.18
CA ALA A 294 -7.24 -4.45 -28.34
C ALA A 294 -8.76 -4.24 -28.13
N VAL A 295 -9.26 -4.50 -26.92
CA VAL A 295 -10.65 -4.21 -26.54
C VAL A 295 -10.97 -2.73 -26.66
N LYS A 296 -10.08 -1.83 -26.18
CA LYS A 296 -10.26 -0.37 -26.32
C LYS A 296 -10.31 0.04 -27.79
N GLU A 297 -9.40 -0.46 -28.62
CA GLU A 297 -9.34 -0.17 -30.06
C GLU A 297 -10.63 -0.62 -30.75
N GLN A 298 -11.14 -1.81 -30.43
CA GLN A 298 -12.41 -2.33 -30.93
C GLN A 298 -13.59 -1.45 -30.49
N GLN A 299 -13.68 -1.08 -29.22
CA GLN A 299 -14.75 -0.23 -28.67
C GLN A 299 -14.76 1.16 -29.31
N VAL A 300 -13.60 1.73 -29.62
CA VAL A 300 -13.48 3.01 -30.34
C VAL A 300 -13.97 2.85 -31.78
N SER A 301 -13.58 1.80 -32.49
CA SER A 301 -14.02 1.55 -33.88
C SER A 301 -15.53 1.35 -33.98
N GLN A 302 -16.16 0.83 -32.93
CA GLN A 302 -17.61 0.66 -32.80
C GLN A 302 -18.34 1.92 -32.32
N GLY A 303 -17.64 3.00 -31.99
CA GLY A 303 -18.23 4.22 -31.46
C GLY A 303 -18.78 4.09 -30.02
N LEU A 304 -18.45 3.04 -29.29
CA LEU A 304 -18.96 2.77 -27.93
C LEU A 304 -18.31 3.65 -26.87
N VAL A 305 -17.03 4.01 -27.06
CA VAL A 305 -16.25 4.86 -26.17
C VAL A 305 -15.50 5.93 -26.94
N SER A 306 -15.16 7.01 -26.26
CA SER A 306 -14.35 8.09 -26.84
C SER A 306 -12.95 7.60 -27.21
N PRO A 307 -12.36 8.08 -28.34
CA PRO A 307 -10.96 7.81 -28.71
C PRO A 307 -9.93 8.17 -27.63
N LEU A 308 -10.28 9.05 -26.69
CA LEU A 308 -9.47 9.40 -25.52
C LEU A 308 -9.03 8.18 -24.70
N VAL A 309 -9.77 7.06 -24.76
CA VAL A 309 -9.40 5.82 -24.05
C VAL A 309 -8.09 5.20 -24.53
N LEU A 310 -7.64 5.58 -25.73
CA LEU A 310 -6.39 5.09 -26.32
C LEU A 310 -5.17 5.95 -25.91
N ASP A 311 -5.37 7.03 -25.16
CA ASP A 311 -4.28 7.82 -24.61
C ASP A 311 -3.35 6.94 -23.76
N THR A 312 -2.06 7.15 -23.88
CA THR A 312 -1.03 6.42 -23.13
C THR A 312 -1.16 6.63 -21.62
N ALA A 313 -1.69 7.76 -21.18
CA ALA A 313 -2.03 8.02 -19.78
C ALA A 313 -3.10 7.07 -19.23
N LEU A 314 -3.92 6.47 -20.10
CA LEU A 314 -4.95 5.51 -19.76
C LEU A 314 -4.52 4.05 -20.04
N ALA A 315 -3.23 3.73 -19.92
CA ALA A 315 -2.75 2.35 -20.05
C ALA A 315 -3.51 1.38 -19.12
N HIS A 316 -4.00 1.87 -17.99
CA HIS A 316 -4.84 1.15 -17.03
C HIS A 316 -6.10 1.95 -16.66
N ALA A 317 -7.05 1.29 -15.95
CA ALA A 317 -8.36 1.87 -15.65
C ALA A 317 -8.36 2.95 -14.55
N HIS A 318 -7.24 3.29 -13.92
CA HIS A 318 -7.14 4.19 -12.76
C HIS A 318 -8.16 3.88 -11.64
N ASN A 319 -8.53 2.62 -11.51
CA ASN A 319 -9.37 2.05 -10.48
C ASN A 319 -9.03 0.55 -10.43
N GLN A 320 -8.49 0.09 -9.31
CA GLN A 320 -8.01 -1.29 -9.17
C GLN A 320 -9.14 -2.32 -9.32
N TYR A 321 -10.36 -1.96 -8.92
CA TYR A 321 -11.51 -2.85 -9.02
C TYR A 321 -11.93 -3.03 -10.49
N MET A 322 -12.05 -1.92 -11.22
CA MET A 322 -12.33 -1.94 -12.67
C MET A 322 -11.21 -2.61 -13.46
N GLN A 323 -9.96 -2.37 -13.07
CA GLN A 323 -8.79 -3.04 -13.67
C GLN A 323 -8.85 -4.55 -13.46
N SER A 324 -9.20 -5.02 -12.25
CA SER A 324 -9.35 -6.45 -11.99
C SER A 324 -10.50 -7.07 -12.75
N LEU A 325 -11.63 -6.36 -12.90
CA LEU A 325 -12.77 -6.82 -13.68
C LEU A 325 -12.43 -7.00 -15.15
N ILE A 326 -11.81 -6.01 -15.80
CA ILE A 326 -11.49 -6.12 -17.24
C ILE A 326 -10.39 -7.16 -17.51
N ILE A 327 -9.34 -7.19 -16.69
CA ILE A 327 -8.19 -8.08 -16.95
C ILE A 327 -8.49 -9.52 -16.53
N ARG A 328 -9.11 -9.73 -15.33
CA ARG A 328 -9.22 -11.05 -14.69
C ARG A 328 -10.67 -11.45 -14.37
N GLY A 329 -11.65 -10.66 -14.82
CA GLY A 329 -13.07 -10.91 -14.59
C GLY A 329 -13.48 -10.91 -13.12
N MET A 330 -14.58 -11.57 -12.84
CA MET A 330 -15.09 -11.75 -11.48
C MET A 330 -14.13 -12.53 -10.60
N MET A 331 -13.39 -13.50 -11.15
CA MET A 331 -12.36 -14.24 -10.40
C MET A 331 -11.26 -13.31 -9.89
N GLY A 332 -10.80 -12.37 -10.73
CA GLY A 332 -9.81 -11.37 -10.34
C GLY A 332 -10.32 -10.42 -9.29
N LEU A 333 -11.58 -9.95 -9.42
CA LEU A 333 -12.19 -9.08 -8.42
C LEU A 333 -12.32 -9.79 -7.06
N LEU A 334 -12.82 -11.02 -7.01
CA LEU A 334 -12.95 -11.78 -5.77
C LEU A 334 -11.60 -12.05 -5.11
N ALA A 335 -10.58 -12.37 -5.90
CA ALA A 335 -9.22 -12.54 -5.40
C ALA A 335 -8.63 -11.23 -4.86
N LEU A 336 -8.87 -10.10 -5.52
CA LEU A 336 -8.49 -8.77 -5.05
C LEU A 336 -9.20 -8.43 -3.73
N MET A 337 -10.51 -8.68 -3.64
CA MET A 337 -11.27 -8.45 -2.40
C MET A 337 -10.72 -9.29 -1.25
N ALA A 338 -10.40 -10.57 -1.49
CA ALA A 338 -9.74 -11.41 -0.51
C ALA A 338 -8.35 -10.84 -0.13
N PHE A 339 -7.56 -10.39 -1.10
CA PHE A 339 -6.22 -9.83 -0.88
C PHE A 339 -6.22 -8.58 -0.02
N ILE A 340 -7.28 -7.76 -0.09
CA ILE A 340 -7.43 -6.52 0.70
C ILE A 340 -8.12 -6.82 2.03
N PHE A 341 -9.28 -7.45 2.03
CA PHE A 341 -10.16 -7.52 3.21
C PHE A 341 -9.86 -8.70 4.13
N TYR A 342 -9.25 -9.78 3.65
CA TYR A 342 -8.91 -10.89 4.53
C TYR A 342 -7.76 -10.53 5.51
N PRO A 343 -6.67 -9.84 5.12
CA PRO A 343 -5.71 -9.29 6.08
C PRO A 343 -6.35 -8.33 7.09
N MET A 344 -7.29 -7.47 6.64
CA MET A 344 -8.04 -6.60 7.55
C MET A 344 -8.80 -7.41 8.60
N LYS A 345 -9.54 -8.45 8.16
CA LYS A 345 -10.25 -9.37 9.05
C LYS A 345 -9.30 -10.02 10.07
N ILE A 346 -8.16 -10.55 9.63
CA ILE A 346 -7.14 -11.14 10.50
C ILE A 346 -6.69 -10.17 11.60
N PHE A 347 -6.41 -8.91 11.24
CA PHE A 347 -5.97 -7.91 12.21
C PHE A 347 -7.09 -7.52 13.17
N ILE A 348 -8.34 -7.48 12.72
CA ILE A 348 -9.51 -7.23 13.57
C ILE A 348 -9.73 -8.38 14.54
N GLU A 349 -9.64 -9.63 14.09
CA GLU A 349 -9.73 -10.83 14.95
C GLU A 349 -8.68 -10.83 16.06
N LYS A 350 -7.44 -10.47 15.74
CA LYS A 350 -6.32 -10.48 16.68
C LYS A 350 -6.27 -9.29 17.63
N LYS A 351 -6.76 -8.12 17.22
CA LYS A 351 -6.55 -6.83 17.95
C LYS A 351 -7.80 -5.97 18.09
N GLY A 352 -8.95 -6.42 17.58
CA GLY A 352 -10.21 -5.67 17.59
C GLY A 352 -10.31 -4.62 16.50
N TRP A 353 -11.52 -4.10 16.27
CA TRP A 353 -11.85 -3.10 15.25
C TRP A 353 -11.06 -1.77 15.41
N GLY A 354 -10.74 -1.37 16.64
CA GLY A 354 -9.95 -0.16 16.92
C GLY A 354 -8.45 -0.30 16.67
N SER A 355 -8.01 -1.42 16.11
CA SER A 355 -6.60 -1.68 15.84
C SER A 355 -6.08 -0.82 14.69
N PRO A 356 -4.97 -0.07 14.86
CA PRO A 356 -4.40 0.70 13.76
C PRO A 356 -3.82 -0.18 12.63
N TYR A 357 -3.62 -1.49 12.86
CA TYR A 357 -3.13 -2.40 11.82
C TYR A 357 -4.13 -2.64 10.70
N SER A 358 -5.44 -2.62 11.00
CA SER A 358 -6.51 -2.76 10.01
C SER A 358 -6.63 -1.53 9.09
N LEU A 359 -6.04 -0.39 9.47
CA LEU A 359 -6.06 0.83 8.67
C LEU A 359 -5.17 0.74 7.42
N ILE A 360 -4.16 -0.16 7.40
CA ILE A 360 -3.32 -0.35 6.22
C ILE A 360 -4.14 -0.94 5.06
N PRO A 361 -4.79 -2.11 5.19
CA PRO A 361 -5.66 -2.61 4.13
C PRO A 361 -6.79 -1.64 3.76
N LEU A 362 -7.37 -0.95 4.77
CA LEU A 362 -8.41 0.05 4.53
C LEU A 362 -7.91 1.21 3.68
N SER A 363 -6.70 1.73 3.93
CA SER A 363 -6.12 2.82 3.14
C SER A 363 -5.92 2.42 1.68
N PHE A 364 -5.47 1.19 1.42
CA PHE A 364 -5.33 0.67 0.07
C PHE A 364 -6.68 0.39 -0.59
N ALA A 365 -7.68 -0.10 0.15
CA ALA A 365 -9.03 -0.28 -0.37
C ALA A 365 -9.62 1.04 -0.90
N ILE A 366 -9.45 2.13 -0.17
CA ILE A 366 -9.94 3.45 -0.58
C ILE A 366 -9.09 4.03 -1.73
N SER A 367 -7.78 3.94 -1.64
CA SER A 367 -6.87 4.42 -2.70
C SER A 367 -7.09 3.69 -4.02
N ALA A 368 -7.45 2.40 -3.96
CA ALA A 368 -7.78 1.55 -5.09
C ALA A 368 -9.01 2.03 -5.91
N LEU A 369 -9.84 2.91 -5.36
CA LEU A 369 -10.96 3.54 -6.09
C LEU A 369 -10.48 4.59 -7.11
N SER A 370 -9.29 5.15 -6.93
CA SER A 370 -8.79 6.26 -7.75
C SER A 370 -7.47 5.96 -8.47
N ASP A 371 -6.90 4.78 -8.24
CA ASP A 371 -5.64 4.32 -8.84
C ASP A 371 -5.55 2.80 -8.83
N VAL A 372 -4.43 2.23 -9.33
CA VAL A 372 -4.15 0.79 -9.40
C VAL A 372 -2.91 0.42 -8.55
N PRO A 373 -2.95 0.59 -7.22
CA PRO A 373 -1.79 0.44 -6.35
C PRO A 373 -1.12 -0.93 -6.41
N PHE A 374 -1.83 -1.98 -6.80
CA PHE A 374 -1.29 -3.33 -6.84
C PHE A 374 -0.69 -3.73 -8.19
N GLU A 375 -0.86 -2.91 -9.24
CA GLU A 375 -0.15 -3.07 -10.50
C GLU A 375 1.25 -2.39 -10.46
N HIS A 376 1.50 -1.53 -9.47
CA HIS A 376 2.79 -0.87 -9.26
C HIS A 376 3.63 -1.61 -8.21
N GLN A 377 4.86 -1.98 -8.57
CA GLN A 377 5.76 -2.75 -7.69
C GLN A 377 6.02 -2.07 -6.34
N ASN A 378 6.25 -0.76 -6.34
CA ASN A 378 6.55 0.01 -5.12
C ASN A 378 5.44 -0.11 -4.08
N THR A 379 4.20 0.18 -4.48
CA THR A 379 3.04 0.19 -3.59
C THR A 379 2.61 -1.22 -3.21
N LEU A 380 2.71 -2.19 -4.13
CA LEU A 380 2.48 -3.60 -3.83
C LEU A 380 3.45 -4.11 -2.76
N TYR A 381 4.76 -3.86 -2.93
CA TYR A 381 5.76 -4.27 -1.94
C TYR A 381 5.53 -3.59 -0.59
N LEU A 382 5.28 -2.29 -0.59
CA LEU A 382 5.01 -1.57 0.66
C LEU A 382 3.78 -2.13 1.37
N TYR A 383 2.70 -2.42 0.64
CA TYR A 383 1.48 -3.02 1.20
C TYR A 383 1.78 -4.37 1.86
N VAL A 384 2.30 -5.34 1.08
CA VAL A 384 2.48 -6.71 1.59
C VAL A 384 3.49 -6.77 2.73
N LEU A 385 4.58 -5.97 2.67
CA LEU A 385 5.58 -5.95 3.75
C LEU A 385 5.10 -5.22 5.00
N SER A 386 4.26 -4.19 4.84
CA SER A 386 3.58 -3.57 5.98
C SER A 386 2.69 -4.60 6.72
N LEU A 387 1.95 -5.43 5.96
CA LEU A 387 1.15 -6.50 6.56
C LEU A 387 2.03 -7.55 7.25
N VAL A 388 3.10 -8.00 6.57
CA VAL A 388 4.07 -8.97 7.12
C VAL A 388 4.70 -8.44 8.41
N PHE A 389 5.17 -7.20 8.40
CA PHE A 389 5.80 -6.57 9.57
C PHE A 389 4.83 -6.41 10.73
N CYS A 390 3.61 -5.93 10.47
CA CYS A 390 2.56 -5.81 11.47
C CYS A 390 2.19 -7.16 12.07
N TRP A 391 2.12 -8.21 11.26
CA TRP A 391 1.89 -9.57 11.71
C TRP A 391 2.99 -10.07 12.63
N CYS A 392 4.26 -9.93 12.23
CA CYS A 392 5.42 -10.30 13.06
C CYS A 392 5.40 -9.58 14.43
N ALA A 393 5.04 -8.29 14.42
CA ALA A 393 4.92 -7.50 15.64
C ALA A 393 3.78 -7.94 16.58
N ILE A 394 2.73 -8.57 16.06
CA ILE A 394 1.64 -9.16 16.84
C ILE A 394 2.07 -10.52 17.45
N GLU A 395 2.69 -11.39 16.65
CA GLU A 395 3.12 -12.74 17.03
C GLU A 395 4.13 -12.75 18.20
N VAL A 396 5.07 -11.78 18.20
CA VAL A 396 6.05 -11.66 19.29
C VAL A 396 5.37 -11.35 20.63
N LYS A 397 4.33 -10.53 20.62
CA LYS A 397 3.64 -10.12 21.83
C LYS A 397 2.81 -11.27 22.41
N CYS A 398 2.08 -12.02 21.61
CA CYS A 398 1.24 -13.13 22.09
C CYS A 398 2.05 -14.18 22.86
N LYS A 399 3.25 -14.56 22.36
CA LYS A 399 4.10 -15.55 23.07
C LYS A 399 4.80 -15.01 24.34
N ASN A 400 4.96 -13.69 24.49
CA ASN A 400 5.46 -13.15 25.76
C ASN A 400 4.37 -13.13 26.82
N ASP A 401 3.10 -12.90 26.45
CA ASP A 401 1.96 -12.93 27.38
C ASP A 401 1.67 -14.39 27.86
N GLU A 402 1.87 -15.41 27.00
CA GLU A 402 1.75 -16.83 27.35
C GLU A 402 2.87 -17.37 28.26
N LYS A 403 4.05 -16.71 28.31
CA LYS A 403 5.15 -17.09 29.21
C LYS A 403 5.04 -16.49 30.61
N ILE A 404 4.09 -15.57 30.82
CA ILE A 404 3.86 -14.86 32.08
C ILE A 404 2.58 -15.38 32.79
N SER A 405 1.75 -16.15 32.08
CA SER A 405 0.62 -16.91 32.62
C SER A 405 1.05 -18.33 32.99
#